data_88d3913956a9defa9d16162e79378480
#
_entry.id   88d3913956a9defa9d16162e79378480
#
_cell.length_a   1.000
_cell.length_b   1.000
_cell.length_c   1.000
_cell.angle_alpha   90.00
_cell.angle_beta   90.00
_cell.angle_gamma   90.00
#
_symmetry.space_group_name_H-M   'P 1'
#
loop_
_entity.id
_entity.type
_entity.pdbx_description
1 polymer ?
#
loop_
_entity_poly.entity_id
_entity_poly.type
_entity_poly.pdbx_seq_one_letter_code
_entity_poly.pdbx_strand_id
1 'polypeptide(L)'
;KVLESQLTSMQTEYQSMVENYQNNEGSYDDLTKQDKIAEIQSLQERLTTFQQSAQSSLQQKEQELLQPILKKAQNAIDAVADKGKYTYILDSSSGFILYSKDSEDILEKVKLALKI
;
A
#
# COMPACT_ATOMS: atom_id res chain seq x y z
N LYS A 1 -5.69 8.90 3.95
CA LYS A 1 -6.24 9.97 4.85
C LYS A 1 -7.16 9.41 5.95
N VAL A 2 -8.25 8.69 5.62
CA VAL A 2 -9.17 8.18 6.66
C VAL A 2 -8.47 7.18 7.58
N LEU A 3 -7.77 6.19 7.02
CA LEU A 3 -7.04 5.19 7.81
C LEU A 3 -5.91 5.82 8.64
N GLU A 4 -5.19 6.79 8.11
CA GLU A 4 -4.15 7.53 8.83
C GLU A 4 -4.75 8.33 10.01
N SER A 5 -5.85 9.03 9.78
CA SER A 5 -6.54 9.78 10.83
C SER A 5 -7.03 8.87 11.95
N GLN A 6 -7.60 7.72 11.61
CA GLN A 6 -8.03 6.72 12.60
C GLN A 6 -6.85 6.16 13.38
N LEU A 7 -5.74 5.81 12.69
CA LEU A 7 -4.53 5.32 13.34
C LEU A 7 -3.96 6.34 14.32
N THR A 8 -3.85 7.60 13.89
CA THR A 8 -3.36 8.70 14.75
C THR A 8 -4.25 8.89 15.97
N SER A 9 -5.58 8.83 15.79
CA SER A 9 -6.51 8.94 16.90
C SER A 9 -6.34 7.80 17.92
N MET A 10 -6.22 6.56 17.45
CA MET A 10 -5.99 5.40 18.31
C MET A 10 -4.64 5.46 19.03
N GLN A 11 -3.59 5.94 18.35
CA GLN A 11 -2.27 6.13 18.97
C GLN A 11 -2.31 7.19 20.07
N THR A 12 -3.01 8.31 19.83
CA THR A 12 -3.18 9.38 20.82
C THR A 12 -3.97 8.88 22.03
N GLU A 13 -5.03 8.11 21.80
CA GLU A 13 -5.82 7.49 22.87
C GLU A 13 -4.96 6.53 23.71
N TYR A 14 -4.18 5.69 23.07
CA TYR A 14 -3.26 4.78 23.76
C TYR A 14 -2.24 5.51 24.63
N GLN A 15 -1.58 6.53 24.08
CA GLN A 15 -0.63 7.35 24.85
C GLN A 15 -1.28 8.01 26.05
N SER A 16 -2.47 8.61 25.85
CA SER A 16 -3.23 9.26 26.92
C SER A 16 -3.63 8.26 28.02
N MET A 17 -4.02 7.04 27.66
CA MET A 17 -4.36 6.00 28.64
C MET A 17 -3.13 5.56 29.45
N VAL A 18 -1.98 5.38 28.79
CA VAL A 18 -0.72 5.02 29.47
C VAL A 18 -0.27 6.13 30.41
N GLU A 19 -0.26 7.39 29.97
CA GLU A 19 0.11 8.53 30.81
C GLU A 19 -0.84 8.69 31.98
N ASN A 20 -2.14 8.55 31.77
CA ASN A 20 -3.14 8.62 32.84
C ASN A 20 -2.91 7.50 33.87
N TYR A 21 -2.65 6.28 33.43
CA TYR A 21 -2.32 5.18 34.33
C TYR A 21 -1.08 5.49 35.16
N GLN A 22 0.03 5.90 34.54
CA GLN A 22 1.29 6.22 35.21
C GLN A 22 1.14 7.34 36.26
N ASN A 23 0.37 8.38 35.91
CA ASN A 23 0.18 9.53 36.80
C ASN A 23 -0.70 9.21 37.99
N ASN A 24 -1.59 8.22 37.90
CA ASN A 24 -2.57 7.89 38.92
C ASN A 24 -2.39 6.52 39.57
N GLU A 25 -1.38 5.73 39.16
CA GLU A 25 -1.16 4.36 39.62
C GLU A 25 -1.13 4.25 41.13
N GLY A 26 -0.52 5.23 41.83
CA GLY A 26 -0.43 5.27 43.28
C GLY A 26 -1.77 5.46 43.99
N SER A 27 -2.81 5.95 43.29
CA SER A 27 -4.16 6.16 43.83
C SER A 27 -5.13 5.02 43.56
N TYR A 28 -4.75 4.07 42.69
CA TYR A 28 -5.60 2.94 42.32
C TYR A 28 -5.44 1.77 43.31
N ASP A 29 -6.56 1.12 43.62
CA ASP A 29 -6.53 -0.20 44.25
C ASP A 29 -6.11 -1.28 43.25
N ASP A 30 -5.82 -2.50 43.75
CA ASP A 30 -5.30 -3.59 42.93
C ASP A 30 -6.27 -4.01 41.81
N LEU A 31 -7.57 -3.96 42.04
CA LEU A 31 -8.59 -4.30 41.06
C LEU A 31 -8.62 -3.26 39.94
N THR A 32 -8.64 -1.98 40.30
CA THR A 32 -8.61 -0.86 39.35
C THR A 32 -7.33 -0.88 38.51
N LYS A 33 -6.17 -1.22 39.09
CA LYS A 33 -4.91 -1.39 38.34
C LYS A 33 -5.03 -2.48 37.29
N GLN A 34 -5.56 -3.65 37.66
CA GLN A 34 -5.75 -4.76 36.73
C GLN A 34 -6.67 -4.37 35.58
N ASP A 35 -7.79 -3.71 35.85
CA ASP A 35 -8.73 -3.26 34.85
C ASP A 35 -8.09 -2.24 33.89
N LYS A 36 -7.34 -1.26 34.40
CA LYS A 36 -6.65 -0.27 33.59
C LYS A 36 -5.56 -0.88 32.70
N ILE A 37 -4.80 -1.83 33.22
CA ILE A 37 -3.81 -2.57 32.43
C ILE A 37 -4.49 -3.38 31.31
N ALA A 38 -5.61 -4.04 31.61
CA ALA A 38 -6.36 -4.80 30.62
C ALA A 38 -6.93 -3.90 29.52
N GLU A 39 -7.44 -2.70 29.86
CA GLU A 39 -7.91 -1.70 28.91
C GLU A 39 -6.77 -1.25 27.96
N ILE A 40 -5.60 -0.93 28.50
CA ILE A 40 -4.40 -0.53 27.73
C ILE A 40 -3.97 -1.65 26.79
N GLN A 41 -3.89 -2.89 27.29
CA GLN A 41 -3.54 -4.06 26.46
C GLN A 41 -4.54 -4.29 25.34
N SER A 42 -5.83 -4.21 25.63
CA SER A 42 -6.90 -4.33 24.62
C SER A 42 -6.78 -3.27 23.54
N LEU A 43 -6.49 -2.03 23.90
CA LEU A 43 -6.30 -0.95 22.91
C LEU A 43 -5.04 -1.16 22.07
N GLN A 44 -3.96 -1.67 22.67
CA GLN A 44 -2.74 -2.04 21.95
C GLN A 44 -2.98 -3.15 20.92
N GLU A 45 -3.71 -4.20 21.29
CA GLU A 45 -4.09 -5.27 20.36
C GLU A 45 -4.96 -4.75 19.21
N ARG A 46 -5.94 -3.92 19.52
CA ARG A 46 -6.80 -3.27 18.52
C ARG A 46 -5.98 -2.41 17.55
N LEU A 47 -5.02 -1.65 18.06
CA LEU A 47 -4.13 -0.81 17.27
C LEU A 47 -3.26 -1.66 16.31
N THR A 48 -2.69 -2.75 16.81
CA THR A 48 -1.91 -3.69 16.00
C THR A 48 -2.78 -4.33 14.90
N THR A 49 -3.96 -4.81 15.26
CA THR A 49 -4.90 -5.39 14.30
C THR A 49 -5.34 -4.39 13.25
N PHE A 50 -5.60 -3.15 13.65
CA PHE A 50 -5.97 -2.08 12.74
C PHE A 50 -4.84 -1.76 11.75
N GLN A 51 -3.59 -1.69 12.24
CA GLN A 51 -2.42 -1.46 11.36
C GLN A 51 -2.29 -2.55 10.29
N GLN A 52 -2.40 -3.82 10.69
CA GLN A 52 -2.33 -4.95 9.75
C GLN A 52 -3.45 -4.91 8.72
N SER A 53 -4.69 -4.65 9.17
CA SER A 53 -5.86 -4.54 8.31
C SER A 53 -5.75 -3.36 7.34
N ALA A 54 -5.26 -2.21 7.81
CA ALA A 54 -5.04 -1.03 7.00
C ALA A 54 -3.98 -1.28 5.91
N GLN A 55 -2.88 -1.94 6.26
CA GLN A 55 -1.84 -2.30 5.31
C GLN A 55 -2.36 -3.25 4.23
N SER A 56 -3.11 -4.29 4.62
CA SER A 56 -3.74 -5.22 3.69
C SER A 56 -4.72 -4.52 2.75
N SER A 57 -5.57 -3.63 3.29
CA SER A 57 -6.53 -2.85 2.50
C SER A 57 -5.85 -1.91 1.51
N LEU A 58 -4.73 -1.30 1.90
CA LEU A 58 -3.94 -0.44 1.00
C LEU A 58 -3.33 -1.25 -0.15
N GLN A 59 -2.74 -2.42 0.14
CA GLN A 59 -2.19 -3.32 -0.88
C GLN A 59 -3.27 -3.79 -1.87
N GLN A 60 -4.43 -4.19 -1.35
CA GLN A 60 -5.55 -4.58 -2.20
C GLN A 60 -6.01 -3.43 -3.08
N LYS A 61 -6.13 -2.22 -2.52
CA LYS A 61 -6.54 -1.03 -3.27
C LYS A 61 -5.52 -0.63 -4.33
N GLU A 62 -4.25 -0.76 -4.02
CA GLU A 62 -3.18 -0.55 -4.98
C GLU A 62 -3.29 -1.51 -6.16
N GLN A 63 -3.48 -2.80 -5.91
CA GLN A 63 -3.69 -3.80 -6.97
C GLN A 63 -4.94 -3.51 -7.80
N GLU A 64 -6.07 -3.19 -7.16
CA GLU A 64 -7.30 -2.82 -7.86
C GLU A 64 -7.13 -1.62 -8.80
N LEU A 65 -6.32 -0.64 -8.41
CA LEU A 65 -6.04 0.55 -9.21
C LEU A 65 -4.99 0.28 -10.30
N LEU A 66 -4.01 -0.57 -10.04
CA LEU A 66 -2.95 -0.91 -11.00
C LEU A 66 -3.44 -1.83 -12.12
N GLN A 67 -4.29 -2.80 -11.82
CA GLN A 67 -4.77 -3.78 -12.80
C GLN A 67 -5.35 -3.15 -14.08
N PRO A 68 -6.28 -2.18 -14.01
CA PRO A 68 -6.80 -1.54 -15.21
C PRO A 68 -5.76 -0.71 -15.97
N ILE A 69 -4.78 -0.14 -15.25
CA ILE A 69 -3.67 0.63 -15.86
C ILE A 69 -2.77 -0.31 -16.66
N LEU A 70 -2.36 -1.43 -16.04
CA LEU A 70 -1.55 -2.45 -16.71
C LEU A 70 -2.27 -3.04 -17.92
N LYS A 71 -3.59 -3.30 -17.81
CA LYS A 71 -4.39 -3.78 -18.93
C LYS A 71 -4.47 -2.78 -20.08
N LYS A 72 -4.62 -1.48 -19.79
CA LYS A 72 -4.57 -0.43 -20.80
C LYS A 72 -3.21 -0.37 -21.49
N ALA A 73 -2.13 -0.43 -20.71
CA ALA A 73 -0.77 -0.44 -21.26
C ALA A 73 -0.55 -1.65 -22.16
N GLN A 74 -0.94 -2.85 -21.72
CA GLN A 74 -0.83 -4.07 -22.52
C GLN A 74 -1.62 -3.95 -23.83
N ASN A 75 -2.86 -3.51 -23.79
CA ASN A 75 -3.69 -3.32 -24.98
C ASN A 75 -3.06 -2.32 -25.97
N ALA A 76 -2.42 -1.26 -25.48
CA ALA A 76 -1.74 -0.29 -26.32
C ALA A 76 -0.47 -0.89 -26.97
N ILE A 77 0.28 -1.69 -26.23
CA ILE A 77 1.44 -2.43 -26.73
C ILE A 77 0.99 -3.41 -27.81
N ASP A 78 -0.06 -4.19 -27.57
CA ASP A 78 -0.61 -5.15 -28.53
C ASP A 78 -1.04 -4.46 -29.83
N ALA A 79 -1.74 -3.32 -29.72
CA ALA A 79 -2.15 -2.55 -30.90
C ALA A 79 -0.95 -1.99 -31.71
N VAL A 80 0.11 -1.55 -31.03
CA VAL A 80 1.34 -1.10 -31.68
C VAL A 80 2.06 -2.28 -32.33
N ALA A 81 2.09 -3.45 -31.65
CA ALA A 81 2.67 -4.68 -32.17
C ALA A 81 1.99 -5.12 -33.46
N ASP A 82 0.67 -5.20 -33.47
CA ASP A 82 -0.12 -5.60 -34.63
C ASP A 82 0.07 -4.64 -35.81
N LYS A 83 -0.02 -3.33 -35.54
CA LYS A 83 0.15 -2.30 -36.57
C LYS A 83 1.55 -2.27 -37.15
N GLY A 84 2.56 -2.47 -36.29
CA GLY A 84 3.99 -2.49 -36.69
C GLY A 84 4.46 -3.83 -37.22
N LYS A 85 3.62 -4.89 -37.12
CA LYS A 85 3.95 -6.28 -37.48
C LYS A 85 5.19 -6.79 -36.75
N TYR A 86 5.34 -6.40 -35.48
CA TYR A 86 6.42 -6.90 -34.63
C TYR A 86 6.12 -8.34 -34.20
N THR A 87 7.11 -9.20 -34.27
CA THR A 87 7.03 -10.59 -33.80
C THR A 87 7.16 -10.67 -32.28
N TYR A 88 8.01 -9.82 -31.71
CA TYR A 88 8.26 -9.74 -30.27
C TYR A 88 8.42 -8.28 -29.85
N ILE A 89 7.92 -7.97 -28.66
CA ILE A 89 8.21 -6.74 -27.93
C ILE A 89 8.76 -7.15 -26.58
N LEU A 90 9.94 -6.63 -26.23
CA LEU A 90 10.66 -7.00 -25.03
C LEU A 90 10.81 -5.80 -24.11
N ASP A 91 10.66 -6.03 -22.80
CA ASP A 91 10.93 -5.03 -21.78
C ASP A 91 12.44 -4.89 -21.57
N SER A 92 12.99 -3.74 -21.93
CA SER A 92 14.41 -3.43 -21.77
C SER A 92 14.82 -3.14 -20.32
N SER A 93 13.86 -2.83 -19.44
CA SER A 93 14.14 -2.50 -18.03
C SER A 93 14.48 -3.72 -17.19
N SER A 94 14.09 -4.91 -17.63
CA SER A 94 14.24 -6.17 -16.87
C SER A 94 15.67 -6.70 -16.79
N GLY A 95 16.63 -6.13 -17.56
CA GLY A 95 18.02 -6.58 -17.62
C GLY A 95 18.23 -7.93 -18.32
N PHE A 96 17.20 -8.55 -18.86
CA PHE A 96 17.32 -9.82 -19.60
C PHE A 96 17.85 -9.64 -21.03
N ILE A 97 17.81 -8.41 -21.57
CA ILE A 97 18.34 -8.11 -22.89
C ILE A 97 19.82 -7.82 -22.77
N LEU A 98 20.66 -8.78 -23.12
CA LEU A 98 22.13 -8.66 -23.06
C LEU A 98 22.71 -7.86 -24.22
N TYR A 99 22.03 -7.86 -25.36
CA TYR A 99 22.46 -7.17 -26.57
C TYR A 99 21.24 -6.84 -27.44
N SER A 100 21.16 -5.60 -27.90
CA SER A 100 20.14 -5.16 -28.86
C SER A 100 20.75 -4.16 -29.83
N LYS A 101 21.12 -4.61 -31.02
CA LYS A 101 21.53 -3.74 -32.10
C LYS A 101 20.39 -3.66 -33.11
N ASP A 102 20.17 -2.47 -33.64
CA ASP A 102 19.13 -2.21 -34.65
C ASP A 102 17.69 -2.49 -34.15
N SER A 103 17.46 -2.51 -32.82
CA SER A 103 16.13 -2.60 -32.23
C SER A 103 15.41 -1.25 -32.27
N GLU A 104 14.10 -1.28 -32.44
CA GLU A 104 13.26 -0.09 -32.43
C GLU A 104 12.68 0.12 -31.03
N ASP A 105 12.84 1.34 -30.49
CA ASP A 105 12.14 1.76 -29.28
C ASP A 105 10.73 2.22 -29.67
N ILE A 106 9.74 1.49 -29.17
CA ILE A 106 8.32 1.76 -29.45
C ILE A 106 7.60 2.61 -28.40
N LEU A 107 8.35 3.11 -27.39
CA LEU A 107 7.74 3.84 -26.25
C LEU A 107 6.85 5.00 -26.71
N GLU A 108 7.33 5.83 -27.63
CA GLU A 108 6.55 6.97 -28.13
C GLU A 108 5.29 6.53 -28.91
N LYS A 109 5.37 5.42 -29.65
CA LYS A 109 4.20 4.85 -30.33
C LYS A 109 3.15 4.36 -29.34
N VAL A 110 3.57 3.76 -28.24
CA VAL A 110 2.66 3.31 -27.16
C VAL A 110 2.04 4.49 -26.42
N LYS A 111 2.82 5.53 -26.11
CA LYS A 111 2.28 6.77 -25.51
C LYS A 111 1.19 7.40 -26.39
N LEU A 112 1.43 7.49 -27.67
CA LEU A 112 0.43 7.99 -28.62
C LEU A 112 -0.84 7.12 -28.65
N ALA A 113 -0.70 5.81 -28.57
CA ALA A 113 -1.84 4.90 -28.50
C ALA A 113 -2.63 5.05 -27.19
N LEU A 114 -1.96 5.37 -26.08
CA LEU A 114 -2.55 5.67 -24.78
C LEU A 114 -3.13 7.09 -24.68
N LYS A 115 -2.80 7.97 -25.65
CA LYS A 115 -3.17 9.40 -25.66
C LYS A 115 -2.60 10.18 -24.48
N ILE A 116 -1.36 9.89 -24.10
CA ILE A 116 -0.60 10.57 -23.04
C ILE A 116 0.70 11.13 -23.59
#